data_90f4213bc1e8f9f90374f9c2db5fff9e
#
_entry.id   90f4213bc1e8f9f90374f9c2db5fff9e
#
_cell.length_a   1.000
_cell.length_b   1.000
_cell.length_c   1.000
_cell.angle_alpha   90.00
_cell.angle_beta   90.00
_cell.angle_gamma   90.00
#
_symmetry.space_group_name_H-M   'P 1'
#
loop_
_entity.id
_entity.type
_entity.pdbx_description
1 polymer ?
#
loop_
_entity_poly.entity_id
_entity_poly.type
_entity_poly.pdbx_seq_one_letter_code
_entity_poly.pdbx_strand_id
1 'polypeptide(L)'
;MTKPKFFKTPAEFRDWLLKNHDSKSELLTGFHKKDSGKKSITYPEALDEALCFGWIDGVRRNLDETSYTIRFTPRKPKSIWSLINVNHVARLKKEGRMQPSGLAAFALREDKRTGIYSFENRPKELSPEYQRKFKANQKAWEFFNAQPPYITKTSAFYVMSAKNEETRLRRLDRLIDASAKGERLGILAAKPKKKASKSAKRAKA
;
A
#
# COMPACT_ATOMS: atom_id res chain seq x y z
N MET A 1 6.42 -25.83 -5.09
CA MET A 1 6.19 -24.47 -4.55
C MET A 1 7.22 -24.19 -3.47
N THR A 2 7.90 -23.06 -3.52
CA THR A 2 8.90 -22.68 -2.53
C THR A 2 8.21 -22.48 -1.18
N LYS A 3 8.66 -23.18 -0.13
CA LYS A 3 8.12 -23.00 1.22
C LYS A 3 8.52 -21.63 1.78
N PRO A 4 7.61 -20.86 2.42
CA PRO A 4 7.94 -19.59 3.02
C PRO A 4 8.89 -19.79 4.21
N LYS A 5 9.89 -18.91 4.31
CA LYS A 5 10.82 -18.87 5.45
C LYS A 5 10.37 -17.81 6.45
N PHE A 6 10.15 -18.21 7.69
CA PHE A 6 9.83 -17.31 8.80
C PHE A 6 11.12 -16.96 9.54
N PHE A 7 11.27 -15.67 9.88
CA PHE A 7 12.39 -15.17 10.68
C PHE A 7 11.81 -14.62 11.99
N LYS A 8 12.48 -14.88 13.09
CA LYS A 8 12.03 -14.41 14.40
C LYS A 8 12.43 -12.96 14.65
N THR A 9 13.58 -12.54 14.11
CA THR A 9 14.16 -11.22 14.34
C THR A 9 14.67 -10.59 13.04
N PRO A 10 14.83 -9.25 12.97
CA PRO A 10 15.51 -8.58 11.87
C PRO A 10 16.93 -9.08 11.63
N ALA A 11 17.66 -9.41 12.70
CA ALA A 11 19.02 -9.95 12.62
C ALA A 11 19.08 -11.28 11.83
N GLU A 12 18.16 -12.22 12.12
CA GLU A 12 18.09 -13.48 11.36
C GLU A 12 17.83 -13.26 9.87
N PHE A 13 16.98 -12.28 9.52
CA PHE A 13 16.70 -11.93 8.13
C PHE A 13 17.90 -11.26 7.47
N ARG A 14 18.60 -10.37 8.20
CA ARG A 14 19.84 -9.75 7.76
C ARG A 14 20.94 -10.76 7.50
N ASP A 15 21.12 -11.73 8.41
CA ASP A 15 22.12 -12.81 8.26
C ASP A 15 21.83 -13.68 7.03
N TRP A 16 20.54 -13.92 6.75
CA TRP A 16 20.17 -14.62 5.53
C TRP A 16 20.54 -13.80 4.28
N LEU A 17 20.25 -12.49 4.27
CA LEU A 17 20.60 -11.61 3.17
C LEU A 17 22.11 -11.52 2.98
N LEU A 18 22.89 -11.41 4.05
CA LEU A 18 24.36 -11.40 4.00
C LEU A 18 24.91 -12.62 3.24
N LYS A 19 24.32 -13.79 3.45
CA LYS A 19 24.77 -15.05 2.84
C LYS A 19 24.22 -15.32 1.44
N ASN A 20 23.13 -14.65 1.04
CA ASN A 20 22.35 -15.09 -0.12
C ASN A 20 21.98 -13.99 -1.12
N HIS A 21 22.17 -12.70 -0.78
CA HIS A 21 21.63 -11.59 -1.57
C HIS A 21 22.18 -11.51 -3.00
N ASP A 22 23.37 -12.02 -3.25
CA ASP A 22 24.07 -12.04 -4.53
C ASP A 22 23.81 -13.31 -5.35
N SER A 23 23.48 -14.42 -4.68
CA SER A 23 23.33 -15.76 -5.28
C SER A 23 21.87 -16.18 -5.48
N LYS A 24 20.92 -15.60 -4.73
CA LYS A 24 19.49 -15.93 -4.82
C LYS A 24 18.72 -14.87 -5.60
N SER A 25 17.78 -15.32 -6.43
CA SER A 25 16.90 -14.46 -7.21
C SER A 25 15.61 -14.07 -6.48
N GLU A 26 15.25 -14.81 -5.42
CA GLU A 26 14.06 -14.53 -4.63
C GLU A 26 14.11 -15.17 -3.24
N LEU A 27 13.33 -14.62 -2.33
CA LEU A 27 13.02 -15.18 -1.03
C LEU A 27 11.53 -15.02 -0.74
N LEU A 28 10.83 -16.12 -0.47
CA LEU A 28 9.47 -16.07 0.03
C LEU A 28 9.51 -16.01 1.56
N THR A 29 9.20 -14.84 2.12
CA THR A 29 9.23 -14.60 3.56
C THR A 29 7.82 -14.73 4.14
N GLY A 30 7.70 -15.52 5.21
CA GLY A 30 6.48 -15.67 6.00
C GLY A 30 6.42 -14.68 7.17
N PHE A 31 5.23 -14.17 7.45
CA PHE A 31 4.94 -13.24 8.54
C PHE A 31 3.73 -13.71 9.32
N HIS A 32 3.82 -13.67 10.63
CA HIS A 32 2.66 -13.90 11.48
C HIS A 32 1.84 -12.62 11.63
N LYS A 33 0.50 -12.74 11.62
CA LYS A 33 -0.41 -11.63 11.88
C LYS A 33 -0.32 -11.26 13.38
N LYS A 34 -0.61 -10.00 13.70
CA LYS A 34 -0.50 -9.46 15.05
C LYS A 34 -1.26 -10.30 16.10
N ASP A 35 -2.44 -10.78 15.72
CA ASP A 35 -3.35 -11.51 16.62
C ASP A 35 -3.11 -13.04 16.59
N SER A 36 -2.04 -13.50 15.99
CA SER A 36 -1.72 -14.94 15.88
C SER A 36 -1.08 -15.54 17.14
N GLY A 37 -0.63 -14.69 18.09
CA GLY A 37 0.16 -15.13 19.24
C GLY A 37 1.59 -15.59 18.93
N LYS A 38 1.97 -15.66 17.64
CA LYS A 38 3.30 -16.08 17.19
C LYS A 38 4.17 -14.88 16.83
N LYS A 39 5.45 -14.91 17.22
CA LYS A 39 6.41 -13.84 16.89
C LYS A 39 7.08 -14.12 15.55
N SER A 40 7.20 -13.09 14.73
CA SER A 40 8.06 -13.02 13.55
C SER A 40 8.50 -11.59 13.34
N ILE A 41 9.52 -11.41 12.48
CA ILE A 41 9.88 -10.09 11.97
C ILE A 41 8.65 -9.40 11.41
N THR A 42 8.54 -8.08 11.57
CA THR A 42 7.49 -7.26 10.99
C THR A 42 7.82 -6.89 9.54
N TYR A 43 6.81 -6.52 8.76
CA TYR A 43 7.03 -6.07 7.37
C TYR A 43 7.95 -4.84 7.26
N PRO A 44 7.80 -3.78 8.09
CA PRO A 44 8.71 -2.64 8.04
C PRO A 44 10.17 -3.01 8.32
N GLU A 45 10.42 -3.88 9.31
CA GLU A 45 11.77 -4.37 9.61
C GLU A 45 12.36 -5.18 8.46
N ALA A 46 11.56 -6.07 7.86
CA ALA A 46 12.01 -6.85 6.69
C ALA A 46 12.30 -5.95 5.48
N LEU A 47 11.48 -4.92 5.25
CA LEU A 47 11.70 -3.96 4.17
C LEU A 47 13.01 -3.18 4.37
N ASP A 48 13.28 -2.72 5.60
CA ASP A 48 14.51 -2.02 5.93
C ASP A 48 15.73 -2.87 5.64
N GLU A 49 15.76 -4.12 6.13
CA GLU A 49 16.87 -5.02 5.86
C GLU A 49 17.01 -5.34 4.37
N ALA A 50 15.91 -5.60 3.66
CA ALA A 50 15.94 -5.84 2.22
C ALA A 50 16.53 -4.65 1.44
N LEU A 51 16.13 -3.43 1.77
CA LEU A 51 16.67 -2.21 1.14
C LEU A 51 18.18 -2.05 1.40
N CYS A 52 18.65 -2.44 2.60
CA CYS A 52 20.08 -2.42 2.91
C CYS A 52 20.92 -3.25 1.93
N PHE A 53 20.38 -4.32 1.36
CA PHE A 53 21.05 -5.21 0.41
C PHE A 53 20.62 -5.00 -1.06
N GLY A 54 19.82 -3.97 -1.34
CA GLY A 54 19.33 -3.69 -2.69
C GLY A 54 18.20 -4.62 -3.13
N TRP A 55 17.48 -5.20 -2.20
CA TRP A 55 16.29 -6.00 -2.44
C TRP A 55 15.02 -5.19 -2.24
N ILE A 56 13.90 -5.68 -2.77
CA ILE A 56 12.58 -5.06 -2.67
C ILE A 56 11.51 -6.11 -2.46
N ASP A 57 10.45 -5.70 -1.77
CA ASP A 57 9.24 -6.47 -1.58
C ASP A 57 8.38 -6.56 -2.84
N GLY A 58 7.61 -7.62 -2.93
CA GLY A 58 6.55 -7.82 -3.91
C GLY A 58 5.17 -7.86 -3.26
N VAL A 59 4.24 -8.51 -3.95
CA VAL A 59 2.84 -8.57 -3.50
C VAL A 59 2.70 -9.44 -2.25
N ARG A 60 2.01 -8.90 -1.24
CA ARG A 60 1.56 -9.65 -0.07
C ARG A 60 0.46 -10.64 -0.45
N ARG A 61 0.57 -11.90 0.01
CA ARG A 61 -0.44 -12.94 -0.16
C ARG A 61 -0.76 -13.58 1.19
N ASN A 62 -2.05 -13.81 1.47
CA ASN A 62 -2.42 -14.59 2.65
C ASN A 62 -1.94 -16.03 2.46
N LEU A 63 -1.36 -16.62 3.50
CA LEU A 63 -0.97 -18.01 3.54
C LEU A 63 -2.08 -18.83 4.22
N ASP A 64 -2.49 -18.38 5.42
CA ASP A 64 -3.56 -18.96 6.22
C ASP A 64 -4.26 -17.89 7.08
N GLU A 65 -5.09 -18.29 8.05
CA GLU A 65 -5.80 -17.38 8.94
C GLU A 65 -4.87 -16.55 9.83
N THR A 66 -3.69 -17.05 10.16
CA THR A 66 -2.73 -16.50 11.12
C THR A 66 -1.48 -15.91 10.49
N SER A 67 -1.26 -16.14 9.18
CA SER A 67 -0.03 -15.75 8.51
C SER A 67 -0.25 -15.26 7.08
N TYR A 68 0.78 -14.58 6.56
CA TYR A 68 0.86 -14.12 5.17
C TYR A 68 2.30 -14.20 4.68
N THR A 69 2.48 -14.09 3.38
CA THR A 69 3.79 -14.10 2.75
C THR A 69 4.03 -12.86 1.91
N ILE A 70 5.30 -12.47 1.82
CA ILE A 70 5.79 -11.46 0.87
C ILE A 70 7.03 -12.05 0.19
N ARG A 71 7.08 -11.92 -1.13
CA ARG A 71 8.25 -12.29 -1.90
C ARG A 71 9.20 -11.11 -1.99
N PHE A 72 10.44 -11.30 -1.57
CA PHE A 72 11.52 -10.34 -1.76
C PHE A 72 12.40 -10.77 -2.94
N THR A 73 12.91 -9.80 -3.70
CA THR A 73 13.76 -10.02 -4.87
C THR A 73 14.81 -8.92 -4.98
N PRO A 74 15.97 -9.17 -5.60
CA PRO A 74 16.89 -8.11 -5.98
C PRO A 74 16.17 -7.05 -6.81
N ARG A 75 16.46 -5.78 -6.56
CA ARG A 75 15.89 -4.69 -7.36
C ARG A 75 16.46 -4.73 -8.77
N LYS A 76 15.56 -4.66 -9.74
CA LYS A 76 15.98 -4.54 -11.15
C LYS A 76 16.58 -3.15 -11.38
N PRO A 77 17.66 -3.04 -12.18
CA PRO A 77 18.16 -1.75 -12.64
C PRO A 77 17.03 -0.93 -13.25
N LYS A 78 17.06 0.38 -13.04
CA LYS A 78 16.03 1.33 -13.54
C LYS A 78 14.59 1.05 -13.03
N SER A 79 14.42 0.24 -11.98
CA SER A 79 13.10 0.05 -11.36
C SER A 79 12.62 1.37 -10.72
N ILE A 80 11.29 1.54 -10.64
CA ILE A 80 10.69 2.70 -10.00
C ILE A 80 10.99 2.68 -8.50
N TRP A 81 11.41 3.83 -7.94
CA TRP A 81 11.57 4.05 -6.52
C TRP A 81 10.42 4.90 -5.99
N SER A 82 9.74 4.43 -4.96
CA SER A 82 8.78 5.25 -4.23
C SER A 82 9.52 6.28 -3.37
N LEU A 83 8.91 7.44 -3.12
CA LEU A 83 9.46 8.43 -2.19
C LEU A 83 9.62 7.84 -0.78
N ILE A 84 8.72 6.95 -0.38
CA ILE A 84 8.81 6.23 0.90
C ILE A 84 10.11 5.42 0.96
N ASN A 85 10.41 4.62 -0.07
CA ASN A 85 11.63 3.81 -0.10
C ASN A 85 12.90 4.66 -0.22
N VAL A 86 12.84 5.81 -0.91
CA VAL A 86 13.94 6.79 -0.93
C VAL A 86 14.22 7.33 0.47
N ASN A 87 13.17 7.69 1.21
CA ASN A 87 13.30 8.17 2.59
C ASN A 87 13.82 7.07 3.54
N HIS A 88 13.39 5.81 3.37
CA HIS A 88 13.97 4.68 4.11
C HIS A 88 15.46 4.55 3.84
N VAL A 89 15.90 4.58 2.58
CA VAL A 89 17.33 4.50 2.24
C VAL A 89 18.12 5.67 2.83
N ALA A 90 17.59 6.90 2.77
CA ALA A 90 18.23 8.06 3.37
C ALA A 90 18.44 7.88 4.88
N ARG A 91 17.43 7.39 5.59
CA ARG A 91 17.52 7.06 7.03
C ARG A 91 18.51 5.93 7.29
N LEU A 92 18.40 4.81 6.56
CA LEU A 92 19.28 3.65 6.72
C LEU A 92 20.75 3.97 6.41
N LYS A 93 21.01 4.89 5.45
CA LYS A 93 22.34 5.42 5.17
C LYS A 93 22.88 6.22 6.35
N LYS A 94 22.06 7.09 6.95
CA LYS A 94 22.44 7.87 8.14
C LYS A 94 22.72 6.96 9.35
N GLU A 95 22.00 5.85 9.47
CA GLU A 95 22.18 4.84 10.51
C GLU A 95 23.39 3.92 10.26
N GLY A 96 24.11 4.06 9.14
CA GLY A 96 25.26 3.20 8.79
C GLY A 96 24.89 1.73 8.45
N ARG A 97 23.62 1.45 8.20
CA ARG A 97 23.12 0.07 8.00
C ARG A 97 23.23 -0.42 6.56
N MET A 98 23.33 0.49 5.58
CA MET A 98 23.38 0.14 4.16
C MET A 98 24.62 -0.66 3.80
N GLN A 99 24.43 -1.69 2.99
CA GLN A 99 25.51 -2.51 2.44
C GLN A 99 25.92 -2.00 1.05
N PRO A 100 27.11 -2.33 0.55
CA PRO A 100 27.57 -1.92 -0.78
C PRO A 100 26.60 -2.24 -1.89
N SER A 101 25.97 -3.44 -1.88
CA SER A 101 24.96 -3.86 -2.85
C SER A 101 23.70 -2.97 -2.81
N GLY A 102 23.26 -2.57 -1.62
CA GLY A 102 22.13 -1.67 -1.45
C GLY A 102 22.42 -0.26 -1.95
N LEU A 103 23.63 0.26 -1.67
CA LEU A 103 24.07 1.56 -2.18
C LEU A 103 24.21 1.55 -3.71
N ALA A 104 24.76 0.48 -4.29
CA ALA A 104 24.85 0.31 -5.74
C ALA A 104 23.47 0.27 -6.39
N ALA A 105 22.52 -0.51 -5.84
CA ALA A 105 21.15 -0.57 -6.34
C ALA A 105 20.45 0.81 -6.25
N PHE A 106 20.72 1.58 -5.22
CA PHE A 106 20.17 2.93 -5.07
C PHE A 106 20.80 3.94 -6.04
N ALA A 107 22.10 3.83 -6.31
CA ALA A 107 22.80 4.68 -7.28
C ALA A 107 22.30 4.50 -8.72
N LEU A 108 21.82 3.29 -9.06
CA LEU A 108 21.24 2.98 -10.38
C LEU A 108 19.81 3.51 -10.57
N ARG A 109 19.23 4.20 -9.59
CA ARG A 109 17.89 4.80 -9.73
C ARG A 109 17.93 5.97 -10.73
N GLU A 110 16.85 6.10 -11.47
CA GLU A 110 16.62 7.24 -12.36
C GLU A 110 15.71 8.26 -11.67
N ASP A 111 16.11 9.51 -11.57
CA ASP A 111 15.30 10.56 -10.94
C ASP A 111 13.95 10.74 -11.65
N LYS A 112 13.92 10.61 -12.97
CA LYS A 112 12.68 10.64 -13.78
C LYS A 112 11.69 9.52 -13.43
N ARG A 113 12.16 8.46 -12.77
CA ARG A 113 11.37 7.29 -12.35
C ARG A 113 11.23 7.19 -10.83
N THR A 114 11.63 8.24 -10.11
CA THR A 114 11.52 8.33 -8.65
C THR A 114 10.24 9.07 -8.28
N GLY A 115 9.46 8.55 -7.34
CA GLY A 115 8.24 9.19 -6.85
C GLY A 115 7.08 9.27 -7.86
N ILE A 116 7.14 8.52 -8.97
CA ILE A 116 6.09 8.54 -10.00
C ILE A 116 4.93 7.58 -9.72
N TYR A 117 4.97 6.85 -8.61
CA TYR A 117 3.84 6.01 -8.25
C TYR A 117 2.57 6.85 -8.10
N SER A 118 1.54 6.43 -8.80
CA SER A 118 0.24 7.12 -8.82
C SER A 118 -0.34 7.40 -7.42
N PHE A 119 0.08 6.62 -6.43
CA PHE A 119 -0.40 6.76 -5.07
C PHE A 119 0.33 7.89 -4.29
N GLU A 120 1.60 8.21 -4.61
CA GLU A 120 2.38 9.29 -3.98
C GLU A 120 2.01 10.66 -4.56
N ASN A 121 1.70 10.69 -5.86
CA ASN A 121 1.25 11.87 -6.60
C ASN A 121 -0.27 11.93 -6.75
N ARG A 122 -1.02 11.26 -5.86
CA ARG A 122 -2.49 11.31 -5.90
C ARG A 122 -2.97 12.74 -5.70
N PRO A 123 -3.75 13.28 -6.65
CA PRO A 123 -4.50 14.50 -6.40
C PRO A 123 -5.33 14.33 -5.13
N LYS A 124 -5.05 15.15 -4.12
CA LYS A 124 -5.76 15.12 -2.83
C LYS A 124 -7.04 15.91 -2.87
N GLU A 125 -7.21 16.73 -3.89
CA GLU A 125 -8.31 17.65 -4.10
C GLU A 125 -8.79 17.61 -5.55
N LEU A 126 -10.02 18.02 -5.76
CA LEU A 126 -10.56 18.28 -7.09
C LEU A 126 -9.91 19.55 -7.66
N SER A 127 -9.76 19.63 -8.99
CA SER A 127 -9.33 20.87 -9.63
C SER A 127 -10.30 22.04 -9.31
N PRO A 128 -9.83 23.30 -9.36
CA PRO A 128 -10.69 24.46 -9.08
C PRO A 128 -11.95 24.48 -9.95
N GLU A 129 -11.86 24.04 -11.18
CA GLU A 129 -12.98 23.93 -12.13
C GLU A 129 -14.02 22.92 -11.64
N TYR A 130 -13.56 21.72 -11.23
CA TYR A 130 -14.45 20.67 -10.72
C TYR A 130 -15.03 21.01 -9.36
N GLN A 131 -14.30 21.74 -8.51
CA GLN A 131 -14.84 22.28 -7.28
C GLN A 131 -15.97 23.29 -7.55
N ARG A 132 -15.81 24.18 -8.55
CA ARG A 132 -16.88 25.12 -8.95
C ARG A 132 -18.14 24.38 -9.40
N LYS A 133 -17.98 23.37 -10.29
CA LYS A 133 -19.09 22.53 -10.73
C LYS A 133 -19.76 21.79 -9.57
N PHE A 134 -18.99 21.28 -8.61
CA PHE A 134 -19.53 20.59 -7.44
C PHE A 134 -20.30 21.55 -6.52
N LYS A 135 -19.76 22.74 -6.27
CA LYS A 135 -20.39 23.79 -5.44
C LYS A 135 -21.72 24.29 -5.98
N ALA A 136 -21.98 24.15 -7.28
CA ALA A 136 -23.28 24.47 -7.88
C ALA A 136 -24.43 23.62 -7.26
N ASN A 137 -24.12 22.44 -6.70
CA ASN A 137 -25.05 21.66 -5.89
C ASN A 137 -24.64 21.78 -4.42
N GLN A 138 -25.18 22.78 -3.73
CA GLN A 138 -24.82 23.11 -2.34
C GLN A 138 -25.00 21.92 -1.40
N LYS A 139 -26.12 21.21 -1.45
CA LYS A 139 -26.40 20.03 -0.62
C LYS A 139 -25.33 18.94 -0.78
N ALA A 140 -24.95 18.66 -2.03
CA ALA A 140 -23.92 17.68 -2.34
C ALA A 140 -22.55 18.11 -1.82
N TRP A 141 -22.21 19.39 -1.96
CA TRP A 141 -20.95 19.95 -1.51
C TRP A 141 -20.80 19.92 0.01
N GLU A 142 -21.85 20.28 0.76
CA GLU A 142 -21.88 20.21 2.21
C GLU A 142 -21.69 18.78 2.70
N PHE A 143 -22.44 17.82 2.14
CA PHE A 143 -22.27 16.40 2.48
C PHE A 143 -20.85 15.92 2.20
N PHE A 144 -20.27 16.27 1.03
CA PHE A 144 -18.91 15.88 0.67
C PHE A 144 -17.88 16.41 1.66
N ASN A 145 -17.95 17.70 2.04
CA ASN A 145 -17.00 18.29 2.97
C ASN A 145 -17.15 17.79 4.42
N ALA A 146 -18.31 17.33 4.82
CA ALA A 146 -18.54 16.71 6.12
C ALA A 146 -17.95 15.30 6.22
N GLN A 147 -17.45 14.71 5.09
CA GLN A 147 -16.86 13.38 5.12
C GLN A 147 -15.45 13.40 5.72
N PRO A 148 -15.01 12.27 6.33
CA PRO A 148 -13.63 12.13 6.80
C PRO A 148 -12.60 12.40 5.68
N PRO A 149 -11.41 12.97 6.00
CA PRO A 149 -10.40 13.34 5.01
C PRO A 149 -9.97 12.22 4.06
N TYR A 150 -10.00 10.95 4.51
CA TYR A 150 -9.66 9.82 3.64
C TYR A 150 -10.71 9.59 2.55
N ILE A 151 -11.99 9.88 2.82
CA ILE A 151 -13.09 9.76 1.85
C ILE A 151 -12.96 10.87 0.80
N THR A 152 -12.81 12.13 1.23
CA THR A 152 -12.71 13.27 0.31
C THR A 152 -11.49 13.13 -0.61
N LYS A 153 -10.33 12.76 -0.06
CA LYS A 153 -9.09 12.52 -0.82
C LYS A 153 -9.24 11.36 -1.82
N THR A 154 -9.87 10.25 -1.41
CA THR A 154 -10.05 9.10 -2.30
C THR A 154 -11.08 9.40 -3.39
N SER A 155 -12.12 10.17 -3.09
CA SER A 155 -13.11 10.63 -4.08
C SER A 155 -12.48 11.59 -5.09
N ALA A 156 -11.67 12.55 -4.63
CA ALA A 156 -10.93 13.44 -5.50
C ALA A 156 -9.98 12.64 -6.44
N PHE A 157 -9.24 11.70 -5.89
CA PHE A 157 -8.40 10.83 -6.69
C PHE A 157 -9.20 10.00 -7.70
N TYR A 158 -10.36 9.46 -7.34
CA TYR A 158 -11.21 8.72 -8.27
C TYR A 158 -11.59 9.54 -9.48
N VAL A 159 -11.94 10.81 -9.30
CA VAL A 159 -12.27 11.73 -10.38
C VAL A 159 -11.00 12.07 -11.18
N MET A 160 -9.97 12.57 -10.52
CA MET A 160 -8.79 13.17 -11.14
C MET A 160 -7.85 12.16 -11.80
N SER A 161 -7.89 10.88 -11.42
CA SER A 161 -7.02 9.83 -11.97
C SER A 161 -7.42 9.38 -13.38
N ALA A 162 -8.57 9.75 -13.89
CA ALA A 162 -8.97 9.40 -15.25
C ALA A 162 -8.10 10.18 -16.27
N LYS A 163 -7.66 9.48 -17.31
CA LYS A 163 -6.85 10.11 -18.38
C LYS A 163 -7.67 11.06 -19.24
N ASN A 164 -8.90 10.65 -19.59
CA ASN A 164 -9.78 11.41 -20.47
C ASN A 164 -10.70 12.34 -19.68
N GLU A 165 -10.88 13.56 -20.19
CA GLU A 165 -11.73 14.59 -19.59
C GLU A 165 -13.19 14.14 -19.47
N GLU A 166 -13.75 13.54 -20.49
CA GLU A 166 -15.11 12.99 -20.47
C GLU A 166 -15.31 11.99 -19.32
N THR A 167 -14.30 11.14 -19.08
CA THR A 167 -14.34 10.18 -17.97
C THR A 167 -14.25 10.89 -16.61
N ARG A 168 -13.48 11.99 -16.51
CA ARG A 168 -13.40 12.80 -15.28
C ARG A 168 -14.74 13.44 -14.98
N LEU A 169 -15.36 14.06 -15.97
CA LEU A 169 -16.68 14.70 -15.82
C LEU A 169 -17.75 13.68 -15.42
N ARG A 170 -17.82 12.54 -16.08
CA ARG A 170 -18.74 11.47 -15.72
C ARG A 170 -18.54 10.94 -14.29
N ARG A 171 -17.28 10.86 -13.84
CA ARG A 171 -16.96 10.47 -12.47
C ARG A 171 -17.32 11.55 -11.45
N LEU A 172 -17.14 12.83 -11.83
CA LEU A 172 -17.53 13.97 -11.02
C LEU A 172 -19.05 14.01 -10.86
N ASP A 173 -19.81 13.85 -11.94
CA ASP A 173 -21.28 13.85 -11.90
C ASP A 173 -21.79 12.72 -10.98
N ARG A 174 -21.21 11.51 -11.08
CA ARG A 174 -21.53 10.41 -10.15
C ARG A 174 -21.22 10.74 -8.70
N LEU A 175 -20.12 11.46 -8.43
CA LEU A 175 -19.76 11.89 -7.09
C LEU A 175 -20.76 12.92 -6.56
N ILE A 176 -21.16 13.88 -7.38
CA ILE A 176 -22.17 14.90 -7.06
C ILE A 176 -23.52 14.25 -6.76
N ASP A 177 -23.98 13.34 -7.64
CA ASP A 177 -25.26 12.64 -7.49
C ASP A 177 -25.32 11.81 -6.21
N ALA A 178 -24.28 11.05 -5.91
CA ALA A 178 -24.21 10.28 -4.69
C ALA A 178 -24.22 11.20 -3.45
N SER A 179 -23.42 12.28 -3.48
CA SER A 179 -23.35 13.24 -2.39
C SER A 179 -24.68 13.97 -2.17
N ALA A 180 -25.41 14.32 -3.21
CA ALA A 180 -26.73 14.95 -3.13
C ALA A 180 -27.76 14.04 -2.46
N LYS A 181 -27.60 12.72 -2.60
CA LYS A 181 -28.42 11.70 -1.92
C LYS A 181 -27.94 11.40 -0.49
N GLY A 182 -26.86 12.02 -0.01
CA GLY A 182 -26.24 11.71 1.27
C GLY A 182 -25.49 10.37 1.29
N GLU A 183 -25.09 9.89 0.12
CA GLU A 183 -24.43 8.60 -0.06
C GLU A 183 -22.96 8.77 -0.43
N ARG A 184 -22.13 7.80 -0.03
CA ARG A 184 -20.76 7.67 -0.51
C ARG A 184 -20.74 6.94 -1.85
N LEU A 185 -19.76 7.24 -2.71
CA LEU A 185 -19.51 6.42 -3.90
C LEU A 185 -19.44 4.94 -3.52
N GLY A 186 -20.06 4.06 -4.31
CA GLY A 186 -20.14 2.62 -4.00
C GLY A 186 -18.78 1.96 -3.78
N ILE A 187 -17.71 2.47 -4.41
CA ILE A 187 -16.31 2.04 -4.17
C ILE A 187 -15.79 2.40 -2.76
N LEU A 188 -16.45 3.35 -2.08
CA LEU A 188 -16.10 3.87 -0.75
C LEU A 188 -17.19 3.54 0.28
N ALA A 189 -18.29 2.95 -0.14
CA ALA A 189 -19.32 2.45 0.77
C ALA A 189 -18.70 1.39 1.69
N ALA A 190 -18.98 1.47 2.99
CA ALA A 190 -18.59 0.43 3.92
C ALA A 190 -19.16 -0.91 3.42
N LYS A 191 -18.30 -1.92 3.27
CA LYS A 191 -18.78 -3.28 2.99
C LYS A 191 -19.81 -3.63 4.07
N PRO A 192 -21.01 -4.14 3.71
CA PRO A 192 -21.97 -4.54 4.70
C PRO A 192 -21.30 -5.54 5.65
N LYS A 193 -21.34 -5.25 6.96
CA LYS A 193 -20.87 -6.20 7.97
C LYS A 193 -21.65 -7.49 7.73
N LYS A 194 -20.96 -8.60 7.39
CA LYS A 194 -21.57 -9.92 7.37
C LYS A 194 -22.25 -10.11 8.71
N LYS A 195 -23.59 -10.21 8.72
CA LYS A 195 -24.34 -10.58 9.92
C LYS A 195 -23.74 -11.90 10.40
N ALA A 196 -23.22 -11.90 11.62
CA ALA A 196 -22.79 -13.14 12.25
C ALA A 196 -24.00 -14.09 12.25
N SER A 197 -23.88 -15.22 11.57
CA SER A 197 -24.88 -16.26 11.62
C SER A 197 -24.96 -16.73 13.08
N LYS A 198 -26.06 -16.44 13.73
CA LYS A 198 -26.39 -17.05 15.01
C LYS A 198 -26.49 -18.55 14.75
N SER A 199 -25.45 -19.30 15.08
CA SER A 199 -25.55 -20.74 15.19
C SER A 199 -26.55 -21.05 16.30
N ALA A 200 -27.72 -21.53 15.88
CA ALA A 200 -28.70 -22.05 16.79
C ALA A 200 -28.08 -23.25 17.53
N LYS A 201 -27.78 -23.06 18.83
CA LYS A 201 -27.61 -24.17 19.75
C LYS A 201 -28.94 -24.90 19.84
N ARG A 202 -29.06 -26.00 19.08
CA ARG A 202 -30.09 -26.99 19.37
C ARG A 202 -29.68 -27.72 20.65
N ALA A 203 -30.35 -27.39 21.73
CA ALA A 203 -30.42 -28.25 22.90
C ALA A 203 -31.13 -29.56 22.46
N LYS A 204 -30.49 -30.67 22.69
CA LYS A 204 -31.16 -31.95 22.79
C LYS A 204 -31.16 -32.38 24.25
N ALA A 205 -32.32 -32.56 24.74
CA ALA A 205 -32.64 -33.29 25.96
C ALA A 205 -32.07 -34.71 25.92
#